data_34d4d9d647b79e82230522e6d8cbb3e0
#
_entry.id   34d4d9d647b79e82230522e6d8cbb3e0
#
_cell.length_a   1.000
_cell.length_b   1.000
_cell.length_c   1.000
_cell.angle_alpha   90.00
_cell.angle_beta   90.00
_cell.angle_gamma   90.00
#
_symmetry.space_group_name_H-M   'P 1'
#
loop_
_entity.id
_entity.type
_entity.pdbx_description
1 polymer ?
#
loop_
_entity_poly.entity_id
_entity_poly.type
_entity_poly.pdbx_seq_one_letter_code
_entity_poly.pdbx_strand_id
1 'polypeptide(L)'
;MDIPYILKQALISSIADIAAARGGYVGDLRTYTRNRKLTTFDIISLLIGFSGGSLNKELRLFNTDVTPSALSQRRKGISPRAFYEVWQSFNRRCDSLTRQRFHGKYHLWAVDETELPIFRNPNSSSFIITPTNPRGYNALHANVIHDINNSVFVDCAMGRDEQGQLLALIYRRKFTEPTILVMDRGYESYNTIAHCCNIPCLLYT
;
A
#
# COMPACT_ATOMS: atom_id res chain seq x y z
N MET A 1 22.01 -8.95 15.50
CA MET A 1 21.31 -9.30 14.23
C MET A 1 21.19 -8.00 13.43
N ASP A 2 21.67 -7.97 12.20
CA ASP A 2 21.64 -6.76 11.37
C ASP A 2 20.23 -6.57 10.78
N ILE A 3 19.40 -5.74 11.44
CA ILE A 3 18.01 -5.49 11.07
C ILE A 3 17.90 -4.90 9.65
N PRO A 4 18.69 -3.89 9.24
CA PRO A 4 18.70 -3.39 7.87
C PRO A 4 18.92 -4.47 6.81
N TYR A 5 19.82 -5.40 7.06
CA TYR A 5 20.07 -6.53 6.15
C TYR A 5 18.86 -7.44 6.04
N ILE A 6 18.21 -7.78 7.17
CA ILE A 6 17.01 -8.63 7.18
C ILE A 6 15.86 -7.97 6.41
N LEU A 7 15.61 -6.69 6.65
CA LEU A 7 14.57 -5.94 5.95
C LEU A 7 14.83 -5.90 4.44
N LYS A 8 16.08 -5.66 4.05
CA LYS A 8 16.47 -5.66 2.63
C LYS A 8 16.22 -7.03 1.98
N GLN A 9 16.62 -8.13 2.63
CA GLN A 9 16.41 -9.48 2.10
C GLN A 9 14.92 -9.83 2.04
N ALA A 10 14.13 -9.46 3.06
CA ALA A 10 12.69 -9.64 3.06
C ALA A 10 12.01 -8.91 1.88
N LEU A 11 12.41 -7.68 1.59
CA LEU A 11 11.87 -6.91 0.47
C LEU A 11 12.25 -7.54 -0.88
N ILE A 12 13.54 -7.86 -1.08
CA ILE A 12 14.02 -8.50 -2.32
C ILE A 12 13.29 -9.81 -2.58
N SER A 13 13.15 -10.66 -1.55
CA SER A 13 12.44 -11.94 -1.68
C SER A 13 10.96 -11.74 -1.99
N SER A 14 10.32 -10.74 -1.38
CA SER A 14 8.90 -10.43 -1.65
C SER A 14 8.69 -9.96 -3.09
N ILE A 15 9.58 -9.12 -3.62
CA ILE A 15 9.53 -8.70 -5.02
C ILE A 15 9.77 -9.90 -5.95
N ALA A 16 10.72 -10.78 -5.63
CA ALA A 16 11.02 -11.95 -6.44
C ALA A 16 9.84 -12.91 -6.56
N ASP A 17 9.14 -13.20 -5.45
CA ASP A 17 7.96 -14.06 -5.45
C ASP A 17 6.85 -13.51 -6.34
N ILE A 18 6.53 -12.22 -6.20
CA ILE A 18 5.49 -11.57 -6.98
C ILE A 18 5.89 -11.47 -8.46
N ALA A 19 7.15 -11.19 -8.74
CA ALA A 19 7.66 -11.18 -10.11
C ALA A 19 7.64 -12.57 -10.77
N ALA A 20 7.79 -13.64 -10.00
CA ALA A 20 7.68 -15.02 -10.51
C ALA A 20 6.22 -15.39 -10.78
N ALA A 21 5.28 -14.92 -9.98
CA ALA A 21 3.83 -15.18 -10.12
C ALA A 21 3.15 -14.31 -11.20
N ARG A 22 3.78 -14.16 -12.36
CA ARG A 22 3.43 -13.21 -13.44
C ARG A 22 1.96 -13.20 -13.84
N GLY A 23 1.30 -14.37 -13.88
CA GLY A 23 -0.07 -14.51 -14.39
C GLY A 23 -1.14 -13.74 -13.63
N GLY A 24 -0.87 -13.34 -12.38
CA GLY A 24 -1.82 -12.56 -11.55
C GLY A 24 -1.62 -11.06 -11.57
N TYR A 25 -0.45 -10.58 -12.06
CA TYR A 25 -0.03 -9.19 -11.86
C TYR A 25 0.39 -8.46 -13.13
N VAL A 26 0.30 -9.12 -14.27
CA VAL A 26 0.66 -8.58 -15.59
C VAL A 26 -0.56 -8.65 -16.49
N GLY A 27 -0.96 -7.49 -17.06
CA GLY A 27 -2.18 -7.40 -17.89
C GLY A 27 -2.10 -8.15 -19.22
N ASP A 28 -0.90 -8.30 -19.80
CA ASP A 28 -0.65 -9.11 -21.00
C ASP A 28 0.63 -9.91 -20.83
N LEU A 29 0.48 -11.21 -20.61
CA LEU A 29 1.58 -12.15 -20.46
C LEU A 29 2.55 -12.13 -21.64
N ARG A 30 2.06 -11.88 -22.86
CA ARG A 30 2.89 -11.82 -24.08
C ARG A 30 3.91 -10.69 -24.02
N THR A 31 3.59 -9.59 -23.34
CA THR A 31 4.47 -8.43 -23.20
C THR A 31 5.67 -8.72 -22.31
N TYR A 32 5.62 -9.74 -21.45
CA TYR A 32 6.63 -10.07 -20.46
C TYR A 32 7.33 -11.41 -20.68
N THR A 33 7.02 -12.11 -21.78
CA THR A 33 7.68 -13.39 -22.15
C THR A 33 9.00 -13.20 -22.88
N ARG A 34 9.21 -12.05 -23.56
CA ARG A 34 10.47 -11.79 -24.28
C ARG A 34 11.56 -11.36 -23.29
N ASN A 35 12.77 -11.88 -23.50
CA ASN A 35 13.95 -11.45 -22.73
C ASN A 35 14.26 -9.98 -23.07
N ARG A 36 13.86 -9.06 -22.20
CA ARG A 36 14.06 -7.62 -22.37
C ARG A 36 14.97 -7.09 -21.28
N LYS A 37 15.56 -5.89 -21.49
CA LYS A 37 16.46 -5.21 -20.54
C LYS A 37 15.87 -5.01 -19.15
N LEU A 38 14.53 -4.90 -19.01
CA LEU A 38 13.82 -4.81 -17.72
C LEU A 38 12.91 -6.02 -17.54
N THR A 39 13.19 -6.80 -16.53
CA THR A 39 12.31 -7.87 -16.04
C THR A 39 11.15 -7.30 -15.21
N THR A 40 10.18 -8.13 -14.85
CA THR A 40 9.11 -7.74 -13.90
C THR A 40 9.70 -7.35 -12.54
N PHE A 41 10.72 -8.10 -12.08
CA PHE A 41 11.45 -7.82 -10.85
C PHE A 41 12.09 -6.42 -10.89
N ASP A 42 12.80 -6.11 -11.98
CA ASP A 42 13.49 -4.82 -12.12
C ASP A 42 12.50 -3.64 -12.10
N ILE A 43 11.35 -3.78 -12.78
CA ILE A 43 10.35 -2.71 -12.83
C ILE A 43 9.73 -2.48 -11.45
N ILE A 44 9.35 -3.55 -10.73
CA ILE A 44 8.78 -3.43 -9.38
C ILE A 44 9.82 -2.82 -8.45
N SER A 45 11.06 -3.32 -8.47
CA SER A 45 12.16 -2.82 -7.63
C SER A 45 12.44 -1.34 -7.89
N LEU A 46 12.47 -0.94 -9.17
CA LEU A 46 12.72 0.43 -9.57
C LEU A 46 11.59 1.36 -9.11
N LEU A 47 10.32 0.96 -9.26
CA LEU A 47 9.16 1.78 -8.85
C LEU A 47 9.07 1.91 -7.31
N ILE A 48 9.41 0.87 -6.56
CA ILE A 48 9.48 0.94 -5.09
C ILE A 48 10.65 1.84 -4.64
N GLY A 49 11.77 1.78 -5.36
CA GLY A 49 12.97 2.55 -5.04
C GLY A 49 12.97 4.00 -5.52
N PHE A 50 11.89 4.49 -6.14
CA PHE A 50 11.83 5.88 -6.59
C PHE A 50 11.98 6.88 -5.46
N SER A 51 12.91 7.82 -5.63
CA SER A 51 13.21 8.89 -4.68
C SER A 51 12.44 10.20 -4.94
N GLY A 52 11.52 10.20 -5.92
CA GLY A 52 10.76 11.39 -6.32
C GLY A 52 11.47 12.30 -7.32
N GLY A 53 12.56 11.82 -7.91
CA GLY A 53 13.28 12.52 -8.95
C GLY A 53 12.65 12.40 -10.34
N SER A 54 13.29 13.01 -11.35
CA SER A 54 12.89 12.78 -12.74
C SER A 54 13.18 11.33 -13.15
N LEU A 55 12.41 10.77 -14.10
CA LEU A 55 12.63 9.40 -14.59
C LEU A 55 14.06 9.16 -15.08
N ASN A 56 14.70 10.14 -15.69
CA ASN A 56 16.11 10.06 -16.09
C ASN A 56 17.05 9.90 -14.91
N LYS A 57 16.81 10.64 -13.80
CA LYS A 57 17.61 10.54 -12.59
C LYS A 57 17.42 9.17 -11.93
N GLU A 58 16.19 8.71 -11.80
CA GLU A 58 15.87 7.39 -11.21
C GLU A 58 16.52 6.25 -11.99
N LEU A 59 16.44 6.27 -13.33
CA LEU A 59 17.06 5.25 -14.18
C LEU A 59 18.60 5.24 -14.06
N ARG A 60 19.23 6.40 -13.91
CA ARG A 60 20.68 6.48 -13.67
C ARG A 60 21.07 5.91 -12.30
N LEU A 61 20.28 6.20 -11.25
CA LEU A 61 20.50 5.63 -9.91
C LEU A 61 20.36 4.11 -9.92
N PHE A 62 19.48 3.58 -10.76
CA PHE A 62 19.28 2.13 -10.94
C PHE A 62 20.31 1.51 -11.89
N ASN A 63 21.26 2.28 -12.41
CA ASN A 63 22.31 1.85 -13.32
C ASN A 63 21.77 1.06 -14.53
N THR A 64 20.72 1.58 -15.17
CA THR A 64 20.08 0.96 -16.32
C THR A 64 20.12 1.85 -17.56
N ASP A 65 20.38 1.27 -18.72
CA ASP A 65 20.38 1.96 -20.05
C ASP A 65 18.98 2.06 -20.68
N VAL A 66 17.95 1.87 -19.89
CA VAL A 66 16.57 1.93 -20.39
C VAL A 66 16.12 3.40 -20.49
N THR A 67 15.40 3.73 -21.55
CA THR A 67 14.85 5.06 -21.72
C THR A 67 13.62 5.30 -20.83
N PRO A 68 13.33 6.55 -20.41
CA PRO A 68 12.11 6.90 -19.67
C PRO A 68 10.82 6.47 -20.38
N SER A 69 10.79 6.57 -21.72
CA SER A 69 9.66 6.12 -22.54
C SER A 69 9.44 4.61 -22.42
N ALA A 70 10.51 3.81 -22.51
CA ALA A 70 10.44 2.36 -22.37
C ALA A 70 9.95 1.95 -20.97
N LEU A 71 10.45 2.60 -19.90
CA LEU A 71 9.94 2.36 -18.56
C LEU A 71 8.46 2.74 -18.43
N SER A 72 8.06 3.91 -18.94
CA SER A 72 6.67 4.38 -18.92
C SER A 72 5.71 3.43 -19.62
N GLN A 73 6.13 2.84 -20.75
CA GLN A 73 5.35 1.83 -21.46
C GLN A 73 5.26 0.52 -20.65
N ARG A 74 6.38 0.10 -20.09
CA ARG A 74 6.47 -1.18 -19.38
C ARG A 74 5.67 -1.17 -18.07
N ARG A 75 5.76 -0.10 -17.27
CA ARG A 75 5.03 0.01 -16.00
C ARG A 75 3.51 -0.09 -16.16
N LYS A 76 2.95 0.35 -17.30
CA LYS A 76 1.51 0.25 -17.59
C LYS A 76 0.99 -1.18 -17.61
N GLY A 77 1.86 -2.14 -17.88
CA GLY A 77 1.51 -3.56 -17.91
C GLY A 77 1.54 -4.24 -16.54
N ILE A 78 1.97 -3.56 -15.47
CA ILE A 78 1.98 -4.12 -14.11
C ILE A 78 0.75 -3.64 -13.37
N SER A 79 -0.01 -4.58 -12.82
CA SER A 79 -1.16 -4.28 -11.98
C SER A 79 -0.72 -3.60 -10.69
N PRO A 80 -1.39 -2.52 -10.23
CA PRO A 80 -1.16 -1.93 -8.91
C PRO A 80 -1.25 -2.95 -7.77
N ARG A 81 -2.05 -4.00 -7.92
CA ARG A 81 -2.15 -5.10 -6.96
C ARG A 81 -0.81 -5.77 -6.67
N ALA A 82 0.12 -5.81 -7.63
CA ALA A 82 1.46 -6.36 -7.42
C ALA A 82 2.18 -5.67 -6.25
N PHE A 83 2.07 -4.36 -6.13
CA PHE A 83 2.71 -3.58 -5.06
C PHE A 83 2.08 -3.86 -3.70
N TYR A 84 0.76 -3.98 -3.66
CA TYR A 84 0.04 -4.37 -2.44
C TYR A 84 0.50 -5.77 -1.96
N GLU A 85 0.61 -6.73 -2.85
CA GLU A 85 1.04 -8.09 -2.51
C GLU A 85 2.53 -8.16 -2.11
N VAL A 86 3.40 -7.37 -2.75
CA VAL A 86 4.80 -7.22 -2.30
C VAL A 86 4.84 -6.70 -0.87
N TRP A 87 4.08 -5.66 -0.56
CA TRP A 87 3.99 -5.10 0.78
C TRP A 87 3.47 -6.11 1.80
N GLN A 88 2.38 -6.82 1.50
CA GLN A 88 1.83 -7.86 2.40
C GLN A 88 2.82 -9.04 2.57
N SER A 89 3.52 -9.44 1.52
CA SER A 89 4.57 -10.45 1.61
C SER A 89 5.74 -9.98 2.47
N PHE A 90 6.17 -8.74 2.31
CA PHE A 90 7.21 -8.11 3.12
C PHE A 90 6.81 -8.09 4.61
N ASN A 91 5.60 -7.65 4.95
CA ASN A 91 5.11 -7.63 6.32
C ASN A 91 5.13 -9.03 6.95
N ARG A 92 4.65 -10.05 6.23
CA ARG A 92 4.70 -11.45 6.72
C ARG A 92 6.12 -11.93 6.98
N ARG A 93 7.09 -11.57 6.12
CA ARG A 93 8.50 -11.94 6.30
C ARG A 93 9.14 -11.22 7.48
N CYS A 94 8.64 -10.05 7.84
CA CYS A 94 9.10 -9.25 8.96
C CYS A 94 8.33 -9.50 10.26
N ASP A 95 7.38 -10.43 10.29
CA ASP A 95 6.52 -10.72 11.46
C ASP A 95 7.31 -11.00 12.74
N SER A 96 8.46 -11.67 12.61
CA SER A 96 9.34 -11.94 13.76
C SER A 96 9.93 -10.68 14.38
N LEU A 97 9.98 -9.56 13.66
CA LEU A 97 10.47 -8.26 14.12
C LEU A 97 9.34 -7.38 14.69
N THR A 98 8.08 -7.75 14.47
CA THR A 98 6.89 -6.94 14.82
C THR A 98 6.09 -7.59 15.94
N ARG A 99 6.78 -8.02 17.02
CA ARG A 99 6.15 -8.78 18.12
C ARG A 99 5.83 -7.95 19.36
N GLN A 100 6.09 -6.65 19.34
CA GLN A 100 5.76 -5.80 20.48
C GLN A 100 4.25 -5.69 20.62
N ARG A 101 3.78 -5.81 21.88
CA ARG A 101 2.36 -5.72 22.24
C ARG A 101 2.19 -4.72 23.37
N PHE A 102 1.14 -3.91 23.29
CA PHE A 102 0.74 -3.02 24.36
C PHE A 102 0.31 -3.83 25.58
N HIS A 103 0.89 -3.52 26.73
CA HIS A 103 0.77 -4.33 27.97
C HIS A 103 1.05 -5.83 27.76
N GLY A 104 1.92 -6.17 26.82
CA GLY A 104 2.29 -7.58 26.51
C GLY A 104 1.18 -8.41 25.87
N LYS A 105 0.02 -7.83 25.55
CA LYS A 105 -1.17 -8.55 25.09
C LYS A 105 -1.81 -8.00 23.82
N TYR A 106 -1.93 -6.69 23.69
CA TYR A 106 -2.74 -6.08 22.66
C TYR A 106 -1.92 -5.57 21.49
N HIS A 107 -2.39 -5.75 20.28
CA HIS A 107 -2.01 -4.87 19.19
C HIS A 107 -2.54 -3.46 19.47
N LEU A 108 -1.75 -2.46 19.24
CA LEU A 108 -2.17 -1.06 19.32
C LEU A 108 -2.09 -0.46 17.93
N TRP A 109 -3.24 -0.38 17.26
CA TRP A 109 -3.34 0.05 15.87
C TRP A 109 -4.06 1.38 15.76
N ALA A 110 -3.43 2.34 15.09
CA ALA A 110 -4.09 3.57 14.69
C ALA A 110 -4.65 3.43 13.28
N VAL A 111 -5.83 3.98 13.08
CA VAL A 111 -6.43 4.14 11.75
C VAL A 111 -6.52 5.63 11.47
N ASP A 112 -5.98 6.03 10.33
CA ASP A 112 -6.03 7.41 9.88
C ASP A 112 -6.22 7.49 8.37
N GLU A 113 -6.78 8.60 7.90
CA GLU A 113 -7.00 8.90 6.50
C GLU A 113 -5.97 9.89 5.97
N THR A 114 -5.58 9.70 4.74
CA THR A 114 -4.81 10.69 4.00
C THR A 114 -5.36 10.88 2.60
N GLU A 115 -5.32 12.11 2.12
CA GLU A 115 -5.70 12.45 0.75
C GLU A 115 -4.46 12.45 -0.14
N LEU A 116 -4.44 11.59 -1.16
CA LEU A 116 -3.35 11.48 -2.13
C LEU A 116 -3.71 12.24 -3.40
N PRO A 117 -3.11 13.41 -3.66
CA PRO A 117 -3.36 14.16 -4.89
C PRO A 117 -2.84 13.39 -6.10
N ILE A 118 -3.64 13.30 -7.15
CA ILE A 118 -3.29 12.67 -8.42
C ILE A 118 -3.49 13.64 -9.58
N PHE A 119 -2.95 13.30 -10.76
CA PHE A 119 -3.08 14.14 -11.95
C PHE A 119 -4.54 14.48 -12.25
N ARG A 120 -4.78 15.78 -12.55
CA ARG A 120 -6.11 16.30 -12.85
C ARG A 120 -6.70 15.62 -14.09
N ASN A 121 -7.84 14.98 -13.92
CA ASN A 121 -8.65 14.39 -14.96
C ASN A 121 -10.15 14.57 -14.62
N PRO A 122 -10.81 15.58 -15.20
CA PRO A 122 -12.22 15.84 -14.90
C PRO A 122 -13.19 14.69 -15.24
N ASN A 123 -12.76 13.79 -16.11
CA ASN A 123 -13.57 12.63 -16.52
C ASN A 123 -13.35 11.39 -15.60
N SER A 124 -12.45 11.51 -14.62
CA SER A 124 -12.21 10.43 -13.66
C SER A 124 -13.23 10.46 -12.52
N SER A 125 -13.57 9.30 -12.03
CA SER A 125 -14.39 9.16 -10.82
C SER A 125 -13.74 9.76 -9.56
N SER A 126 -12.42 10.01 -9.56
CA SER A 126 -11.68 10.66 -8.48
C SER A 126 -11.71 12.20 -8.56
N PHE A 127 -12.47 12.79 -9.50
CA PHE A 127 -12.56 14.24 -9.62
C PHE A 127 -13.49 14.83 -8.56
N ILE A 128 -12.99 15.81 -7.82
CA ILE A 128 -13.64 16.45 -6.69
C ILE A 128 -13.76 17.95 -6.98
N ILE A 129 -14.95 18.51 -6.77
CA ILE A 129 -15.20 19.95 -6.78
C ILE A 129 -15.67 20.33 -5.39
N THR A 130 -15.06 21.36 -4.83
CA THR A 130 -15.47 21.91 -3.52
C THR A 130 -15.86 23.38 -3.68
N PRO A 131 -16.63 23.96 -2.76
CA PRO A 131 -16.94 25.40 -2.77
C PRO A 131 -15.68 26.29 -2.76
N THR A 132 -14.62 25.82 -2.11
CA THR A 132 -13.33 26.52 -2.02
C THR A 132 -12.43 26.30 -3.23
N ASN A 133 -12.67 25.24 -4.01
CA ASN A 133 -11.93 24.94 -5.25
C ASN A 133 -12.88 24.60 -6.40
N PRO A 134 -13.48 25.61 -7.05
CA PRO A 134 -14.43 25.39 -8.16
C PRO A 134 -13.76 24.85 -9.44
N ARG A 135 -12.41 24.93 -9.55
CA ARG A 135 -11.67 24.34 -10.67
C ARG A 135 -11.58 22.81 -10.55
N GLY A 136 -11.80 22.29 -9.36
CA GLY A 136 -11.72 20.88 -9.07
C GLY A 136 -10.31 20.28 -9.15
N TYR A 137 -10.12 19.17 -8.49
CA TYR A 137 -8.89 18.40 -8.45
C TYR A 137 -9.20 16.91 -8.39
N ASN A 138 -8.20 16.08 -8.56
CA ASN A 138 -8.33 14.63 -8.36
C ASN A 138 -7.52 14.21 -7.16
N ALA A 139 -8.13 13.43 -6.30
CA ALA A 139 -7.47 12.78 -5.19
C ALA A 139 -8.04 11.38 -4.95
N LEU A 140 -7.25 10.57 -4.27
CA LEU A 140 -7.66 9.28 -3.72
C LEU A 140 -7.53 9.38 -2.20
N HIS A 141 -8.57 8.99 -1.50
CA HIS A 141 -8.52 8.80 -0.06
C HIS A 141 -7.92 7.44 0.26
N ALA A 142 -6.96 7.42 1.17
CA ALA A 142 -6.33 6.20 1.66
C ALA A 142 -6.53 6.10 3.17
N ASN A 143 -7.29 5.12 3.62
CA ASN A 143 -7.36 4.74 5.01
C ASN A 143 -6.27 3.72 5.29
N VAL A 144 -5.48 3.94 6.33
CA VAL A 144 -4.30 3.14 6.65
C VAL A 144 -4.37 2.66 8.09
N ILE A 145 -4.03 1.41 8.32
CA ILE A 145 -3.81 0.87 9.67
C ILE A 145 -2.32 0.88 9.95
N HIS A 146 -1.91 1.54 11.01
CA HIS A 146 -0.54 1.62 11.48
C HIS A 146 -0.41 0.95 12.86
N ASP A 147 0.51 0.01 13.01
CA ASP A 147 0.87 -0.57 14.30
C ASP A 147 1.82 0.37 15.02
N ILE A 148 1.33 0.99 16.09
CA ILE A 148 2.05 2.01 16.85
C ILE A 148 3.26 1.41 17.57
N ASN A 149 3.11 0.19 18.13
CA ASN A 149 4.18 -0.46 18.87
C ASN A 149 5.36 -0.89 18.00
N ASN A 150 5.07 -1.30 16.77
CA ASN A 150 6.06 -1.86 15.87
C ASN A 150 6.46 -0.89 14.74
N SER A 151 5.82 0.28 14.64
CA SER A 151 6.07 1.30 13.61
C SER A 151 5.96 0.75 12.19
N VAL A 152 4.95 -0.07 11.92
CA VAL A 152 4.70 -0.65 10.60
C VAL A 152 3.29 -0.36 10.11
N PHE A 153 3.15 -0.13 8.83
CA PHE A 153 1.85 -0.08 8.16
C PHE A 153 1.34 -1.51 7.94
N VAL A 154 0.17 -1.81 8.51
CA VAL A 154 -0.40 -3.15 8.54
C VAL A 154 -1.26 -3.42 7.32
N ASP A 155 -2.11 -2.46 6.97
CA ASP A 155 -3.03 -2.55 5.84
C ASP A 155 -3.45 -1.17 5.34
N CYS A 156 -4.00 -1.10 4.13
CA CYS A 156 -4.48 0.12 3.50
C CYS A 156 -5.68 -0.18 2.59
N ALA A 157 -6.68 0.68 2.60
CA ALA A 157 -7.74 0.71 1.60
C ALA A 157 -7.76 2.07 0.91
N MET A 158 -7.94 2.07 -0.41
CA MET A 158 -7.99 3.29 -1.21
C MET A 158 -9.33 3.36 -1.96
N GLY A 159 -9.92 4.55 -2.05
CA GLY A 159 -11.15 4.78 -2.79
C GLY A 159 -11.69 6.18 -2.58
N ARG A 160 -13.00 6.36 -2.75
CA ARG A 160 -13.69 7.64 -2.57
C ARG A 160 -14.55 7.68 -1.31
N ASP A 161 -15.05 6.54 -0.89
CA ASP A 161 -15.92 6.42 0.28
C ASP A 161 -15.08 6.04 1.51
N GLU A 162 -14.84 7.02 2.35
CA GLU A 162 -14.03 6.91 3.56
C GLU A 162 -14.55 5.82 4.52
N GLN A 163 -15.84 5.84 4.82
CA GLN A 163 -16.44 4.86 5.74
C GLN A 163 -16.42 3.44 5.17
N GLY A 164 -16.74 3.31 3.88
CA GLY A 164 -16.70 2.00 3.20
C GLY A 164 -15.29 1.42 3.15
N GLN A 165 -14.27 2.26 3.02
CA GLN A 165 -12.86 1.83 3.06
C GLN A 165 -12.47 1.36 4.46
N LEU A 166 -12.85 2.08 5.50
CA LEU A 166 -12.60 1.68 6.89
C LEU A 166 -13.24 0.32 7.17
N LEU A 167 -14.51 0.14 6.82
CA LEU A 167 -15.21 -1.13 7.00
C LEU A 167 -14.54 -2.26 6.21
N ALA A 168 -14.10 -2.00 4.98
CA ALA A 168 -13.37 -2.97 4.18
C ALA A 168 -12.05 -3.40 4.83
N LEU A 169 -11.32 -2.48 5.47
CA LEU A 169 -10.12 -2.78 6.26
C LEU A 169 -10.45 -3.68 7.45
N ILE A 170 -11.47 -3.31 8.22
CA ILE A 170 -11.91 -4.05 9.40
C ILE A 170 -12.28 -5.49 9.02
N TYR A 171 -13.10 -5.68 7.98
CA TYR A 171 -13.50 -7.00 7.51
C TYR A 171 -12.35 -7.84 6.97
N ARG A 172 -11.45 -7.22 6.21
CA ARG A 172 -10.34 -7.93 5.55
C ARG A 172 -9.32 -8.45 6.56
N ARG A 173 -9.08 -7.70 7.63
CA ARG A 173 -8.05 -8.05 8.63
C ARG A 173 -8.39 -9.25 9.49
N LYS A 174 -9.68 -9.60 9.67
CA LYS A 174 -10.08 -10.75 10.49
C LYS A 174 -9.30 -10.78 11.79
N PHE A 175 -9.54 -9.82 12.67
CA PHE A 175 -8.84 -9.69 13.95
C PHE A 175 -8.88 -11.01 14.72
N THR A 176 -7.74 -11.69 14.79
CA THR A 176 -7.59 -12.98 15.48
C THR A 176 -6.93 -12.83 16.84
N GLU A 177 -6.29 -11.71 17.09
CA GLU A 177 -5.64 -11.36 18.34
C GLU A 177 -6.28 -10.11 18.96
N PRO A 178 -6.22 -9.99 20.32
CA PRO A 178 -6.75 -8.80 21.00
C PRO A 178 -6.11 -7.51 20.47
N THR A 179 -6.93 -6.59 19.99
CA THR A 179 -6.48 -5.38 19.34
C THR A 179 -7.18 -4.17 19.94
N ILE A 180 -6.44 -3.08 20.14
CA ILE A 180 -6.98 -1.76 20.44
C ILE A 180 -6.88 -0.96 19.14
N LEU A 181 -8.04 -0.50 18.63
CA LEU A 181 -8.11 0.43 17.49
C LEU A 181 -8.25 1.85 18.02
N VAL A 182 -7.33 2.71 17.61
CA VAL A 182 -7.36 4.15 17.87
C VAL A 182 -7.74 4.86 16.59
N MET A 183 -8.81 5.64 16.62
CA MET A 183 -9.32 6.36 15.45
C MET A 183 -9.65 7.81 15.82
N ASP A 184 -9.58 8.71 14.84
CA ASP A 184 -10.08 10.07 15.00
C ASP A 184 -11.61 10.04 15.17
N ARG A 185 -12.14 11.09 15.83
CA ARG A 185 -13.58 11.30 16.00
C ARG A 185 -14.38 11.39 14.70
N GLY A 186 -13.73 11.79 13.60
CA GLY A 186 -14.32 11.75 12.26
C GLY A 186 -14.87 10.38 11.85
N TYR A 187 -14.33 9.31 12.44
CA TYR A 187 -14.79 7.93 12.18
C TYR A 187 -15.97 7.47 13.06
N GLU A 188 -16.47 8.33 13.94
CA GLU A 188 -17.60 8.01 14.82
C GLU A 188 -18.89 7.84 13.99
N SER A 189 -19.29 6.60 13.77
CA SER A 189 -20.59 6.25 13.21
C SER A 189 -21.15 5.01 13.89
N TYR A 190 -22.47 4.93 14.00
CA TYR A 190 -23.13 3.73 14.54
C TYR A 190 -22.67 2.46 13.83
N ASN A 191 -22.46 2.54 12.51
CA ASN A 191 -22.03 1.43 11.70
C ASN A 191 -20.62 0.98 12.06
N THR A 192 -19.67 1.92 12.18
CA THR A 192 -18.28 1.63 12.59
C THR A 192 -18.25 1.00 13.98
N ILE A 193 -18.98 1.56 14.94
CA ILE A 193 -19.05 1.06 16.32
C ILE A 193 -19.65 -0.35 16.33
N ALA A 194 -20.77 -0.59 15.63
CA ALA A 194 -21.41 -1.90 15.57
C ALA A 194 -20.47 -2.97 14.99
N HIS A 195 -19.70 -2.64 13.97
CA HIS A 195 -18.71 -3.58 13.40
C HIS A 195 -17.55 -3.84 14.35
N CYS A 196 -17.04 -2.84 15.02
CA CYS A 196 -15.98 -3.00 16.01
C CYS A 196 -16.44 -3.85 17.24
N CYS A 197 -17.69 -3.74 17.66
CA CYS A 197 -18.25 -4.55 18.74
C CYS A 197 -18.34 -6.04 18.38
N ASN A 198 -18.40 -6.39 17.10
CA ASN A 198 -18.52 -7.77 16.63
C ASN A 198 -17.17 -8.46 16.37
N ILE A 199 -16.06 -7.81 16.62
CA ILE A 199 -14.70 -8.35 16.44
C ILE A 199 -13.92 -8.22 17.77
N PRO A 200 -12.86 -9.02 17.99
CA PRO A 200 -12.07 -8.98 19.24
C PRO A 200 -11.19 -7.71 19.26
N CYS A 201 -11.80 -6.53 19.17
CA CYS A 201 -11.12 -5.26 19.31
C CYS A 201 -11.78 -4.38 20.38
N LEU A 202 -10.96 -3.50 20.97
CA LEU A 202 -11.40 -2.39 21.78
C LEU A 202 -11.26 -1.12 20.95
N LEU A 203 -12.37 -0.41 20.74
CA LEU A 203 -12.37 0.87 20.04
C LEU A 203 -12.03 2.00 21.03
N TYR A 204 -11.12 2.87 20.65
CA TYR A 204 -10.82 4.13 21.34
C TYR A 204 -10.89 5.28 20.32
N THR A 205 -11.71 6.28 20.61
CA THR A 205 -11.92 7.49 19.79
C THR A 205 -11.53 8.75 20.55
#